data_453fee6d5e577ed2e072c01a19f96812
#
_entry.id   453fee6d5e577ed2e072c01a19f96812
#
_cell.length_a   1.000
_cell.length_b   1.000
_cell.length_c   1.000
_cell.angle_alpha   90.00
_cell.angle_beta   90.00
_cell.angle_gamma   90.00
#
_symmetry.space_group_name_H-M   'P 1'
#
loop_
_entity.id
_entity.type
_entity.pdbx_description
1 polymer ?
#
loop_
_entity_poly.entity_id
_entity_poly.type
_entity_poly.pdbx_seq_one_letter_code
_entity_poly.pdbx_strand_id
1 'polypeptide(L)'
;NHSYDMHSQSPRFGSKRRQGENNQSYKAFFCGDCIKLQQLLKDKCGITPTAYTYPFGAITPDTTEYLKELGFKASLSCEEKCNYITRDPECLFLLGRYNRPSGISTWEFMKKALKGSAK
;
A
#
# COMPACT_ATOMS: atom_id res chain seq x y z
N ASN A 1 -1.41 -2.52 7.63
CA ASN A 1 -2.22 -1.29 7.68
C ASN A 1 -2.78 -1.00 6.29
N HIS A 2 -4.04 -0.62 6.22
CA HIS A 2 -4.73 -0.27 4.95
C HIS A 2 -5.51 1.05 5.09
N SER A 3 -4.95 1.98 5.84
CA SER A 3 -5.54 3.25 6.26
C SER A 3 -6.66 3.13 7.32
N TYR A 4 -6.84 4.21 8.06
CA TYR A 4 -7.99 4.38 8.97
C TYR A 4 -9.23 4.84 8.20
N ASP A 5 -9.09 5.90 7.39
CA ASP A 5 -10.22 6.54 6.70
C ASP A 5 -9.87 7.05 5.28
N MET A 6 -8.89 6.43 4.61
CA MET A 6 -8.54 6.80 3.23
C MET A 6 -9.13 5.85 2.17
N HIS A 7 -10.00 4.90 2.54
CA HIS A 7 -10.61 4.00 1.57
C HIS A 7 -11.91 4.58 1.00
N SER A 8 -11.82 5.76 0.41
CA SER A 8 -12.92 6.47 -0.25
C SER A 8 -12.53 6.90 -1.65
N GLN A 9 -13.52 7.17 -2.50
CA GLN A 9 -13.30 7.68 -3.86
C GLN A 9 -13.41 9.21 -3.94
N SER A 10 -14.13 9.82 -3.03
CA SER A 10 -14.38 11.27 -2.99
C SER A 10 -14.54 11.72 -1.53
N PRO A 11 -14.09 12.91 -1.17
CA PRO A 11 -13.42 13.94 -1.98
C PRO A 11 -11.95 13.68 -2.25
N ARG A 12 -11.37 12.60 -1.69
CA ARG A 12 -10.01 12.13 -1.95
C ARG A 12 -10.07 10.72 -2.52
N PHE A 13 -9.33 10.44 -3.58
CA PHE A 13 -9.20 9.09 -4.11
C PHE A 13 -8.11 8.31 -3.36
N GLY A 14 -8.53 7.44 -2.45
CA GLY A 14 -7.61 6.66 -1.63
C GLY A 14 -6.63 7.54 -0.87
N SER A 15 -5.38 7.17 -0.86
CA SER A 15 -4.29 7.92 -0.21
C SER A 15 -3.62 8.96 -1.11
N LYS A 16 -4.19 9.26 -2.28
CA LYS A 16 -3.59 10.20 -3.23
C LYS A 16 -3.70 11.65 -2.74
N ARG A 17 -2.66 12.45 -3.03
CA ARG A 17 -2.69 13.89 -2.78
C ARG A 17 -3.78 14.56 -3.62
N ARG A 18 -4.50 15.51 -3.04
CA ARG A 18 -5.44 16.35 -3.77
C ARG A 18 -4.73 17.39 -4.61
N GLN A 19 -5.37 17.81 -5.69
CA GLN A 19 -4.87 18.95 -6.46
C GLN A 19 -4.81 20.20 -5.59
N GLY A 20 -3.70 20.95 -5.65
CA GLY A 20 -3.48 22.17 -4.88
C GLY A 20 -3.12 21.96 -3.39
N GLU A 21 -3.07 20.71 -2.92
CA GLU A 21 -2.67 20.41 -1.55
C GLU A 21 -1.15 20.52 -1.40
N ASN A 22 -0.67 21.30 -0.42
CA ASN A 22 0.76 21.42 -0.19
C ASN A 22 1.35 20.18 0.51
N ASN A 23 2.66 20.03 0.44
CA ASN A 23 3.37 18.87 0.98
C ASN A 23 3.15 18.70 2.48
N GLN A 24 3.18 19.77 3.25
CA GLN A 24 3.05 19.73 4.70
C GLN A 24 1.65 19.25 5.13
N SER A 25 0.60 19.79 4.52
CA SER A 25 -0.79 19.38 4.80
C SER A 25 -1.03 17.93 4.41
N TYR A 26 -0.51 17.52 3.26
CA TYR A 26 -0.64 16.14 2.80
C TYR A 26 0.11 15.17 3.70
N LYS A 27 1.35 15.48 4.07
CA LYS A 27 2.14 14.65 5.00
C LYS A 27 1.42 14.49 6.34
N ALA A 28 0.93 15.57 6.89
CA ALA A 28 0.19 15.56 8.16
C ALA A 28 -1.08 14.68 8.07
N PHE A 29 -1.83 14.80 6.97
CA PHE A 29 -3.02 13.99 6.71
C PHE A 29 -2.68 12.50 6.58
N PHE A 30 -1.76 12.15 5.69
CA PHE A 30 -1.38 10.77 5.41
C PHE A 30 -0.78 10.07 6.64
N CYS A 31 0.20 10.71 7.27
CA CYS A 31 0.85 10.17 8.46
C CYS A 31 -0.12 10.08 9.64
N GLY A 32 -0.97 11.08 9.84
CA GLY A 32 -1.99 11.09 10.89
C GLY A 32 -2.98 9.92 10.78
N ASP A 33 -3.45 9.64 9.57
CA ASP A 33 -4.31 8.48 9.30
C ASP A 33 -3.61 7.14 9.60
N CYS A 34 -2.38 6.98 9.11
CA CYS A 34 -1.58 5.78 9.36
C CYS A 34 -1.35 5.56 10.87
N ILE A 35 -0.96 6.61 11.59
CA ILE A 35 -0.69 6.55 13.04
C ILE A 35 -1.96 6.17 13.80
N LYS A 36 -3.09 6.75 13.42
CA LYS A 36 -4.38 6.47 14.08
C LYS A 36 -4.74 4.99 14.00
N LEU A 37 -4.60 4.36 12.82
CA LEU A 37 -4.87 2.93 12.70
C LEU A 37 -3.82 2.08 13.41
N GLN A 38 -2.53 2.45 13.34
CA GLN A 38 -1.47 1.75 14.07
C GLN A 38 -1.77 1.72 15.58
N GLN A 39 -2.18 2.86 16.14
CA GLN A 39 -2.53 2.94 17.56
C GLN A 39 -3.75 2.10 17.91
N LEU A 40 -4.80 2.13 17.09
CA LEU A 40 -5.99 1.30 17.30
C LEU A 40 -5.68 -0.20 17.27
N LEU A 41 -4.88 -0.64 16.30
CA LEU A 41 -4.50 -2.05 16.18
C LEU A 41 -3.64 -2.49 17.36
N LYS A 42 -2.73 -1.62 17.82
CA LYS A 42 -1.94 -1.89 19.03
C LYS A 42 -2.83 -2.02 20.27
N ASP A 43 -3.74 -1.08 20.49
CA ASP A 43 -4.57 -1.02 21.69
C ASP A 43 -5.64 -2.12 21.71
N LYS A 44 -6.25 -2.44 20.57
CA LYS A 44 -7.35 -3.40 20.47
C LYS A 44 -6.92 -4.83 20.18
N CYS A 45 -5.83 -5.01 19.46
CA CYS A 45 -5.38 -6.31 18.96
C CYS A 45 -3.98 -6.71 19.46
N GLY A 46 -3.23 -5.79 20.06
CA GLY A 46 -1.85 -6.04 20.50
C GLY A 46 -0.86 -6.20 19.35
N ILE A 47 -1.20 -5.75 18.15
CA ILE A 47 -0.36 -5.88 16.95
C ILE A 47 0.10 -4.51 16.43
N THR A 48 1.30 -4.48 15.86
CA THR A 48 1.85 -3.30 15.17
C THR A 48 2.24 -3.72 13.76
N PRO A 49 1.36 -3.54 12.75
CA PRO A 49 1.66 -3.90 11.38
C PRO A 49 2.90 -3.18 10.86
N THR A 50 3.73 -3.88 10.10
CA THR A 50 4.94 -3.34 9.45
C THR A 50 4.80 -3.20 7.93
N ALA A 51 3.66 -3.59 7.38
CA ALA A 51 3.35 -3.43 5.96
C ALA A 51 2.16 -2.50 5.76
N TYR A 52 2.22 -1.67 4.73
CA TYR A 52 1.14 -0.78 4.33
C TYR A 52 0.61 -1.16 2.94
N THR A 53 -0.70 -1.25 2.80
CA THR A 53 -1.35 -1.49 1.51
C THR A 53 -2.11 -0.24 1.10
N TYR A 54 -1.79 0.31 -0.08
CA TYR A 54 -2.44 1.53 -0.57
C TYR A 54 -3.90 1.28 -0.96
N PRO A 55 -4.87 2.00 -0.39
CA PRO A 55 -6.26 1.96 -0.83
C PRO A 55 -6.38 2.29 -2.33
N PHE A 56 -7.04 1.43 -3.10
CA PHE A 56 -7.16 1.51 -4.57
C PHE A 56 -5.83 1.54 -5.33
N GLY A 57 -4.70 1.28 -4.67
CA GLY A 57 -3.39 1.52 -5.29
C GLY A 57 -3.12 2.99 -5.60
N ALA A 58 -3.83 3.91 -4.95
CA ALA A 58 -3.67 5.35 -5.14
C ALA A 58 -2.41 5.84 -4.39
N ILE A 59 -1.36 6.10 -5.14
CA ILE A 59 -0.02 6.39 -4.63
C ILE A 59 0.37 7.83 -4.95
N THR A 60 0.99 8.48 -3.97
CA THR A 60 1.75 9.72 -4.18
C THR A 60 3.23 9.41 -3.92
N PRO A 61 4.17 9.86 -4.77
CA PRO A 61 5.57 9.42 -4.71
C PRO A 61 6.23 9.59 -3.34
N ASP A 62 5.94 10.67 -2.62
CA ASP A 62 6.56 10.96 -1.32
C ASP A 62 6.16 9.99 -0.20
N THR A 63 5.08 9.23 -0.37
CA THR A 63 4.52 8.37 0.69
C THR A 63 5.44 7.23 1.09
N THR A 64 6.32 6.77 0.23
CA THR A 64 7.31 5.75 0.58
C THR A 64 8.23 6.24 1.71
N GLU A 65 8.72 7.47 1.63
CA GLU A 65 9.56 8.04 2.68
C GLU A 65 8.77 8.26 3.98
N TYR A 66 7.51 8.70 3.88
CA TYR A 66 6.64 8.84 5.06
C TYR A 66 6.40 7.51 5.76
N LEU A 67 6.18 6.43 4.99
CA LEU A 67 6.01 5.10 5.56
C LEU A 67 7.27 4.60 6.28
N LYS A 68 8.46 4.87 5.71
CA LYS A 68 9.74 4.54 6.37
C LYS A 68 9.91 5.30 7.68
N GLU A 69 9.62 6.61 7.68
CA GLU A 69 9.65 7.44 8.89
C GLU A 69 8.72 6.89 9.99
N LEU A 70 7.57 6.33 9.60
CA LEU A 70 6.61 5.71 10.52
C LEU A 70 6.98 4.28 10.95
N GLY A 71 8.08 3.73 10.45
CA GLY A 71 8.58 2.40 10.81
C GLY A 71 8.02 1.26 9.97
N PHE A 72 7.29 1.53 8.90
CA PHE A 72 6.88 0.48 7.96
C PHE A 72 8.10 -0.09 7.21
N LYS A 73 8.05 -1.37 6.93
CA LYS A 73 9.12 -2.13 6.28
C LYS A 73 8.79 -2.54 4.85
N ALA A 74 7.52 -2.47 4.47
CA ALA A 74 7.04 -2.85 3.15
C ALA A 74 5.77 -2.06 2.77
N SER A 75 5.52 -1.92 1.48
CA SER A 75 4.23 -1.46 1.00
C SER A 75 3.79 -2.21 -0.25
N LEU A 76 2.46 -2.29 -0.44
CA LEU A 76 1.84 -3.00 -1.54
C LEU A 76 0.99 -2.04 -2.37
N SER A 77 1.20 -2.09 -3.68
CA SER A 77 0.39 -1.39 -4.67
C SER A 77 -0.79 -2.26 -5.13
N CYS A 78 -1.54 -1.80 -6.13
CA CYS A 78 -2.49 -2.62 -6.88
C CYS A 78 -1.97 -3.00 -8.28
N GLU A 79 -0.72 -2.74 -8.57
CA GLU A 79 -0.11 -3.07 -9.85
C GLU A 79 0.11 -4.59 -9.95
N GLU A 80 -0.43 -5.21 -11.00
CA GLU A 80 -0.23 -6.64 -11.26
C GLU A 80 1.13 -6.86 -11.92
N LYS A 81 2.14 -7.15 -11.11
CA LYS A 81 3.51 -7.44 -11.56
C LYS A 81 4.19 -8.43 -10.63
N CYS A 82 5.17 -9.15 -11.16
CA CYS A 82 6.11 -9.92 -10.36
C CYS A 82 7.10 -8.99 -9.65
N ASN A 83 7.52 -9.40 -8.47
CA ASN A 83 8.46 -8.63 -7.66
C ASN A 83 9.85 -9.28 -7.71
N TYR A 84 10.87 -8.45 -7.87
CA TYR A 84 12.26 -8.87 -7.71
C TYR A 84 12.71 -8.56 -6.29
N ILE A 85 12.90 -9.60 -5.50
CA ILE A 85 13.36 -9.47 -4.12
C ILE A 85 14.88 -9.64 -4.08
N THR A 86 15.55 -8.62 -3.56
CA THR A 86 17.00 -8.57 -3.41
C THR A 86 17.38 -8.44 -1.94
N ARG A 87 18.66 -8.28 -1.64
CA ARG A 87 19.12 -7.97 -0.28
C ARG A 87 18.91 -6.50 0.10
N ASP A 88 18.59 -5.64 -0.86
CA ASP A 88 18.25 -4.24 -0.61
C ASP A 88 16.80 -4.14 -0.08
N PRO A 89 16.58 -3.66 1.14
CA PRO A 89 15.24 -3.53 1.71
C PRO A 89 14.33 -2.56 0.93
N GLU A 90 14.87 -1.69 0.10
CA GLU A 90 14.08 -0.80 -0.75
C GLU A 90 13.16 -1.55 -1.71
N CYS A 91 13.54 -2.76 -2.12
CA CYS A 91 12.72 -3.58 -3.01
C CYS A 91 11.39 -4.04 -2.39
N LEU A 92 11.21 -3.88 -1.08
CA LEU A 92 9.97 -4.23 -0.37
C LEU A 92 8.90 -3.12 -0.43
N PHE A 93 9.22 -1.96 -0.99
CA PHE A 93 8.25 -0.89 -1.16
C PHE A 93 7.61 -0.92 -2.55
N LEU A 94 6.31 -0.63 -2.59
CA LEU A 94 5.48 -0.65 -3.80
C LEU A 94 5.44 -2.02 -4.49
N LEU A 95 5.37 -3.08 -3.70
CA LEU A 95 5.24 -4.43 -4.22
C LEU A 95 3.98 -4.57 -5.07
N GLY A 96 4.13 -5.21 -6.23
CA GLY A 96 3.01 -5.61 -7.06
C GLY A 96 2.28 -6.81 -6.44
N ARG A 97 1.02 -6.95 -6.77
CA ARG A 97 0.18 -8.09 -6.36
C ARG A 97 -0.85 -8.41 -7.41
N TYR A 98 -1.16 -9.68 -7.56
CA TYR A 98 -2.21 -10.13 -8.46
C TYR A 98 -3.53 -10.27 -7.69
N ASN A 99 -4.57 -9.62 -8.20
CA ASN A 99 -5.91 -9.83 -7.69
C ASN A 99 -6.45 -11.18 -8.22
N ARG A 100 -6.92 -12.01 -7.30
CA ARG A 100 -7.56 -13.29 -7.65
C ARG A 100 -9.07 -13.14 -7.59
N PRO A 101 -9.76 -12.96 -8.74
CA PRO A 101 -11.21 -12.91 -8.77
C PRO A 101 -11.81 -14.28 -8.48
N SER A 102 -13.08 -14.28 -8.07
CA SER A 102 -13.88 -15.52 -8.03
C SER A 102 -14.17 -16.03 -9.46
N GLY A 103 -14.50 -17.30 -9.59
CA GLY A 103 -14.95 -17.90 -10.86
C GLY A 103 -13.84 -18.34 -11.82
N ILE A 104 -12.56 -18.19 -11.46
CA ILE A 104 -11.44 -18.74 -12.22
C ILE A 104 -10.71 -19.84 -11.44
N SER A 105 -10.20 -20.84 -12.15
CA SER A 105 -9.41 -21.90 -11.53
C SER A 105 -8.05 -21.37 -11.02
N THR A 106 -7.48 -22.07 -10.04
CA THR A 106 -6.11 -21.76 -9.57
C THR A 106 -5.10 -21.81 -10.71
N TRP A 107 -5.28 -22.78 -11.62
CA TRP A 107 -4.39 -22.94 -12.77
C TRP A 107 -4.43 -21.74 -13.72
N GLU A 108 -5.61 -21.26 -14.07
CA GLU A 108 -5.76 -20.09 -14.93
C GLU A 108 -5.20 -18.83 -14.29
N PHE A 109 -5.47 -18.64 -12.98
CA PHE A 109 -4.89 -17.54 -12.22
C PHE A 109 -3.34 -17.61 -12.19
N MET A 110 -2.77 -18.78 -11.92
CA MET A 110 -1.32 -18.95 -11.87
C MET A 110 -0.67 -18.77 -13.24
N LYS A 111 -1.31 -19.19 -14.33
CA LYS A 111 -0.84 -18.87 -15.69
C LYS A 111 -0.71 -17.36 -15.93
N LYS A 112 -1.71 -16.59 -15.48
CA LYS A 112 -1.66 -15.11 -15.59
C LYS A 112 -0.49 -14.54 -14.78
N ALA A 113 -0.35 -14.96 -13.54
CA ALA A 113 0.69 -14.47 -12.65
C ALA A 113 2.11 -14.81 -13.15
N LEU A 114 2.31 -16.03 -13.65
CA LEU A 114 3.60 -16.50 -14.14
C LEU A 114 4.00 -15.89 -15.50
N LYS A 115 3.05 -15.51 -16.35
CA LYS A 115 3.38 -14.78 -17.60
C LYS A 115 4.03 -13.43 -17.33
N GLY A 116 3.73 -12.80 -16.21
CA GLY A 116 4.37 -11.57 -15.79
C GLY A 116 5.83 -11.73 -15.34
N SER A 117 6.25 -12.95 -15.01
CA SER A 117 7.63 -13.27 -14.59
C SER A 117 8.59 -13.57 -15.75
N ALA A 118 8.08 -13.73 -16.97
CA ALA A 118 8.87 -14.11 -18.15
C ALA A 118 9.40 -12.90 -18.97
N LYS A 119 9.35 -11.69 -18.41
CA LYS A 119 9.88 -10.48 -19.07
C LYS A 119 11.20 -10.05 -18.49
#